data_9ce82b98b858d0e2dc6c0f12464588e8
#
_entry.id   9ce82b98b858d0e2dc6c0f12464588e8
#
_cell.length_a   1.000
_cell.length_b   1.000
_cell.length_c   1.000
_cell.angle_alpha   90.00
_cell.angle_beta   90.00
_cell.angle_gamma   90.00
#
_symmetry.space_group_name_H-M   'P 1'
#
loop_
_entity.id
_entity.type
_entity.pdbx_description
1 polymer ?
#
loop_
_entity_poly.entity_id
_entity_poly.type
_entity_poly.pdbx_seq_one_letter_code
_entity_poly.pdbx_strand_id
1 'polypeptide(L)'
;MQPLKSVLSDLKLRASYGVNGNLPSSYYGYQSTYTTGAFYSGKPSPWESTLGNEELTWEKNYALNLGLDIGLFSRVNVSLDWYTRTTKDLLMSKQLNSISGFSSLLTNVGQMRNTGVELEVRSNNIKTKDFSWTTAFN
;
A
#
# COMPACT_ATOMS: atom_id res chain seq x y z
N MET A 1 -15.38 43.68 -2.32
CA MET A 1 -15.19 42.25 -1.94
C MET A 1 -13.78 42.02 -1.34
N GLN A 2 -13.50 42.55 -0.14
CA GLN A 2 -12.20 42.41 0.53
C GLN A 2 -12.18 41.75 1.92
N PRO A 3 -13.28 41.27 2.54
CA PRO A 3 -13.17 40.67 3.87
C PRO A 3 -12.60 39.24 3.87
N LEU A 4 -12.70 38.49 2.79
CA LEU A 4 -12.21 37.09 2.72
C LEU A 4 -10.67 36.97 2.74
N LYS A 5 -9.94 37.97 2.19
CA LYS A 5 -8.47 37.95 2.19
C LYS A 5 -7.82 38.14 3.55
N SER A 6 -8.57 38.67 4.55
CA SER A 6 -8.02 38.80 5.90
C SER A 6 -8.15 37.56 6.75
N VAL A 7 -9.06 36.63 6.38
CA VAL A 7 -9.30 35.38 7.10
C VAL A 7 -8.58 34.22 6.43
N LEU A 8 -8.74 34.07 5.12
CA LEU A 8 -8.12 33.02 4.34
C LEU A 8 -6.79 33.51 3.77
N SER A 9 -5.67 32.99 4.27
CA SER A 9 -4.32 33.37 3.84
C SER A 9 -3.83 32.47 2.70
N ASP A 10 -4.20 31.22 2.71
CA ASP A 10 -3.82 30.24 1.68
C ASP A 10 -4.89 29.16 1.53
N LEU A 11 -5.06 28.67 0.31
CA LEU A 11 -5.94 27.56 -0.02
C LEU A 11 -5.31 26.75 -1.14
N LYS A 12 -5.01 25.48 -0.86
CA LYS A 12 -4.38 24.58 -1.81
C LYS A 12 -5.10 23.25 -1.84
N LEU A 13 -5.50 22.84 -3.03
CA LEU A 13 -6.03 21.51 -3.30
C LEU A 13 -4.91 20.62 -3.85
N ARG A 14 -4.85 19.39 -3.35
CA ARG A 14 -3.92 18.36 -3.81
C ARG A 14 -4.72 17.14 -4.23
N ALA A 15 -4.38 16.56 -5.36
CA ALA A 15 -4.93 15.30 -5.81
C ALA A 15 -3.82 14.47 -6.44
N SER A 16 -3.73 13.21 -6.10
CA SER A 16 -2.81 12.28 -6.73
C SER A 16 -3.47 10.92 -6.93
N TYR A 17 -3.20 10.32 -8.09
CA TYR A 17 -3.60 8.97 -8.41
C TYR A 17 -2.42 8.22 -8.99
N GLY A 18 -2.19 7.02 -8.52
CA GLY A 18 -1.09 6.18 -8.99
C GLY A 18 -1.48 4.72 -9.02
N VAL A 19 -0.87 3.98 -9.93
CA VAL A 19 -0.98 2.52 -10.02
C VAL A 19 0.43 1.95 -10.04
N ASN A 20 0.71 1.05 -9.09
CA ASN A 20 1.99 0.36 -8.97
C ASN A 20 1.76 -1.14 -9.06
N GLY A 21 2.67 -1.84 -9.74
CA GLY A 21 2.71 -3.30 -9.77
C GLY A 21 3.77 -3.83 -8.81
N ASN A 22 3.49 -4.98 -8.19
CA ASN A 22 4.45 -5.75 -7.42
C ASN A 22 4.55 -7.15 -8.03
N LEU A 23 5.78 -7.53 -8.41
CA LEU A 23 6.05 -8.83 -9.02
C LEU A 23 6.16 -9.92 -7.95
N PRO A 24 5.83 -11.19 -8.28
CA PRO A 24 6.17 -12.31 -7.43
C PRO A 24 7.66 -12.33 -7.10
N SER A 25 8.02 -12.73 -5.89
CA SER A 25 9.42 -12.85 -5.45
C SER A 25 10.20 -13.92 -6.23
N SER A 26 9.50 -14.88 -6.81
CA SER A 26 10.07 -15.91 -7.68
C SER A 26 9.74 -15.61 -9.13
N TYR A 27 10.76 -15.45 -9.98
CA TYR A 27 10.61 -15.27 -11.42
C TYR A 27 10.01 -16.50 -12.13
N TYR A 28 10.11 -17.67 -11.50
CA TYR A 28 9.66 -18.95 -12.05
C TYR A 28 8.50 -19.55 -11.25
N GLY A 29 7.81 -18.75 -10.43
CA GLY A 29 6.67 -19.22 -9.62
C GLY A 29 5.49 -19.78 -10.43
N TYR A 30 5.44 -19.49 -11.73
CA TYR A 30 4.46 -20.05 -12.65
C TYR A 30 4.81 -21.48 -13.11
N GLN A 31 6.05 -21.94 -12.93
CA GLN A 31 6.52 -23.26 -13.33
C GLN A 31 6.61 -24.20 -12.13
N SER A 32 6.29 -25.46 -12.37
CA SER A 32 6.60 -26.54 -11.44
C SER A 32 8.10 -26.77 -11.36
N THR A 33 8.62 -27.00 -10.16
CA THR A 33 10.02 -27.34 -9.95
C THR A 33 10.16 -28.79 -9.51
N TYR A 34 11.25 -29.40 -9.93
CA TYR A 34 11.57 -30.80 -9.62
C TYR A 34 12.81 -30.87 -8.76
N THR A 35 12.79 -31.72 -7.76
CA THR A 35 13.94 -32.04 -6.91
C THR A 35 14.50 -33.40 -7.29
N THR A 36 15.85 -33.45 -7.40
CA THR A 36 16.60 -34.68 -7.61
C THR A 36 17.20 -35.12 -6.28
N GLY A 37 17.39 -36.42 -6.09
CA GLY A 37 18.00 -36.95 -4.86
C GLY A 37 17.08 -37.83 -4.02
N ALA A 38 15.80 -37.92 -4.39
CA ALA A 38 14.96 -38.99 -3.89
C ALA A 38 15.28 -40.31 -4.60
N PHE A 39 15.13 -41.42 -3.90
CA PHE A 39 15.36 -42.74 -4.44
C PHE A 39 14.07 -43.55 -4.38
N TYR A 40 13.69 -44.15 -5.49
CA TYR A 40 12.61 -45.12 -5.57
C TYR A 40 13.18 -46.46 -5.98
N SER A 41 13.02 -47.45 -5.14
CA SER A 41 13.57 -48.79 -5.38
C SER A 41 15.10 -48.81 -5.73
N GLY A 42 15.88 -47.96 -5.02
CA GLY A 42 17.33 -47.85 -5.21
C GLY A 42 17.79 -47.07 -6.44
N LYS A 43 16.85 -46.45 -7.19
CA LYS A 43 17.20 -45.61 -8.36
C LYS A 43 16.87 -44.16 -8.06
N PRO A 44 17.72 -43.18 -8.50
CA PRO A 44 17.39 -41.79 -8.42
C PRO A 44 16.07 -41.50 -9.15
N SER A 45 15.14 -40.89 -8.45
CA SER A 45 13.83 -40.53 -8.99
C SER A 45 13.58 -39.04 -8.77
N PRO A 46 13.51 -38.24 -9.83
CA PRO A 46 13.06 -36.86 -9.70
C PRO A 46 11.56 -36.83 -9.33
N TRP A 47 11.20 -35.93 -8.44
CA TRP A 47 9.81 -35.70 -8.07
C TRP A 47 9.51 -34.21 -8.08
N GLU A 48 8.26 -33.87 -8.35
CA GLU A 48 7.79 -32.50 -8.38
C GLU A 48 7.74 -31.95 -6.93
N SER A 49 8.53 -30.92 -6.67
CA SER A 49 8.66 -30.36 -5.32
C SER A 49 7.78 -29.14 -5.08
N THR A 50 7.47 -28.41 -6.16
CA THR A 50 6.63 -27.20 -6.09
C THR A 50 5.67 -27.22 -7.27
N LEU A 51 4.40 -27.05 -6.98
CA LEU A 51 3.37 -26.91 -7.99
C LEU A 51 3.41 -25.51 -8.58
N GLY A 52 3.55 -25.40 -9.88
CA GLY A 52 3.50 -24.15 -10.62
C GLY A 52 2.07 -23.63 -10.80
N ASN A 53 1.96 -22.34 -11.08
CA ASN A 53 0.67 -21.71 -11.38
C ASN A 53 0.81 -20.80 -12.60
N GLU A 54 0.36 -21.26 -13.75
CA GLU A 54 0.44 -20.53 -15.03
C GLU A 54 -0.44 -19.26 -15.04
N GLU A 55 -1.45 -19.18 -14.16
CA GLU A 55 -2.32 -18.01 -14.01
C GLU A 55 -1.73 -16.93 -13.10
N LEU A 56 -0.50 -17.12 -12.61
CA LEU A 56 0.13 -16.19 -11.69
C LEU A 56 0.38 -14.84 -12.36
N THR A 57 -0.15 -13.79 -11.76
CA THR A 57 0.04 -12.41 -12.22
C THR A 57 0.64 -11.53 -11.12
N TRP A 58 0.99 -10.32 -11.45
CA TRP A 58 1.48 -9.32 -10.52
C TRP A 58 0.37 -8.70 -9.67
N GLU A 59 0.71 -8.30 -8.45
CA GLU A 59 -0.19 -7.50 -7.61
C GLU A 59 -0.33 -6.10 -8.18
N LYS A 60 -1.52 -5.52 -8.08
CA LYS A 60 -1.83 -4.16 -8.54
C LYS A 60 -2.25 -3.29 -7.36
N ASN A 61 -1.48 -2.23 -7.11
CA ASN A 61 -1.76 -1.25 -6.08
C ASN A 61 -2.31 0.02 -6.71
N TYR A 62 -3.55 0.36 -6.40
CA TYR A 62 -4.21 1.60 -6.79
C TYR A 62 -4.21 2.53 -5.58
N ALA A 63 -3.63 3.72 -5.71
CA ALA A 63 -3.61 4.72 -4.67
C ALA A 63 -4.26 6.02 -5.17
N LEU A 64 -5.24 6.52 -4.44
CA LEU A 64 -5.86 7.83 -4.64
C LEU A 64 -5.73 8.62 -3.34
N ASN A 65 -5.17 9.83 -3.45
CA ASN A 65 -5.08 10.75 -2.33
C ASN A 65 -5.69 12.10 -2.75
N LEU A 66 -6.48 12.68 -1.86
CA LEU A 66 -7.04 14.02 -2.00
C LEU A 66 -6.67 14.80 -0.75
N GLY A 67 -6.07 15.97 -0.92
CA GLY A 67 -5.64 16.82 0.17
C GLY A 67 -6.15 18.24 0.02
N LEU A 68 -6.41 18.89 1.15
CA LEU A 68 -6.84 20.27 1.26
C LEU A 68 -5.99 20.96 2.33
N ASP A 69 -5.22 21.96 1.92
CA ASP A 69 -4.45 22.80 2.83
C ASP A 69 -5.12 24.18 2.92
N ILE A 70 -5.37 24.63 4.15
CA ILE A 70 -6.03 25.91 4.44
C ILE A 70 -5.15 26.70 5.39
N GLY A 71 -4.73 27.90 4.99
CA GLY A 71 -4.09 28.88 5.85
C GLY A 71 -5.12 29.90 6.35
N LEU A 72 -5.22 30.09 7.65
CA LEU A 72 -6.11 31.03 8.28
C LEU A 72 -5.34 32.09 9.09
N PHE A 73 -5.71 33.36 8.95
CA PHE A 73 -5.16 34.49 9.68
C PHE A 73 -3.62 34.59 9.64
N SER A 74 -2.96 33.95 8.65
CA SER A 74 -1.50 33.80 8.58
C SER A 74 -0.85 33.20 9.85
N ARG A 75 -1.64 32.47 10.65
CA ARG A 75 -1.23 31.88 11.93
C ARG A 75 -1.61 30.44 12.09
N VAL A 76 -2.71 30.01 11.48
CA VAL A 76 -3.22 28.64 11.58
C VAL A 76 -3.16 27.97 10.21
N ASN A 77 -2.54 26.81 10.14
CA ASN A 77 -2.53 25.96 8.96
C ASN A 77 -3.27 24.67 9.30
N VAL A 78 -4.22 24.32 8.46
CA VAL A 78 -5.00 23.09 8.55
C VAL A 78 -4.76 22.29 7.29
N SER A 79 -4.33 21.05 7.43
CA SER A 79 -4.20 20.08 6.34
C SER A 79 -5.17 18.93 6.58
N LEU A 80 -6.02 18.66 5.60
CA LEU A 80 -6.95 17.55 5.61
C LEU A 80 -6.61 16.65 4.42
N ASP A 81 -6.28 15.41 4.67
CA ASP A 81 -5.98 14.41 3.65
C ASP A 81 -6.95 13.23 3.76
N TRP A 82 -7.51 12.86 2.63
CA TRP A 82 -8.27 11.63 2.47
C TRP A 82 -7.54 10.72 1.50
N TYR A 83 -7.38 9.46 1.86
CA TYR A 83 -6.73 8.49 1.02
C TYR A 83 -7.52 7.19 0.90
N THR A 84 -7.36 6.54 -0.23
CA THR A 84 -7.75 5.15 -0.42
C THR A 84 -6.68 4.41 -1.21
N ARG A 85 -6.28 3.27 -0.69
CA ARG A 85 -5.32 2.36 -1.34
C ARG A 85 -5.98 1.00 -1.47
N THR A 86 -6.03 0.48 -2.69
CA THR A 86 -6.57 -0.84 -2.99
C THR A 86 -5.50 -1.69 -3.65
N THR A 87 -5.14 -2.80 -3.03
CA THR A 87 -4.29 -3.83 -3.61
C THR A 87 -5.19 -4.94 -4.12
N LYS A 88 -5.07 -5.27 -5.40
CA LYS A 88 -5.76 -6.38 -6.05
C LYS A 88 -4.77 -7.47 -6.43
N ASP A 89 -5.29 -8.66 -6.62
CA ASP A 89 -4.53 -9.83 -7.07
C ASP A 89 -3.37 -10.14 -6.11
N LEU A 90 -3.62 -10.08 -4.78
CA LEU A 90 -2.63 -10.32 -3.74
C LEU A 90 -1.98 -11.70 -3.92
N LEU A 91 -0.65 -11.72 -3.93
CA LEU A 91 0.14 -12.94 -4.00
C LEU A 91 0.19 -13.62 -2.63
N MET A 92 -0.45 -14.77 -2.53
CA MET A 92 -0.50 -15.54 -1.28
C MET A 92 -0.29 -17.02 -1.54
N SER A 93 0.37 -17.69 -0.59
CA SER A 93 0.47 -19.15 -0.57
C SER A 93 -0.84 -19.74 -0.02
N LYS A 94 -1.64 -20.29 -0.89
CA LYS A 94 -2.86 -21.02 -0.53
C LYS A 94 -2.48 -22.41 -0.06
N GLN A 95 -2.90 -22.81 1.14
CA GLN A 95 -2.73 -24.15 1.65
C GLN A 95 -3.56 -25.15 0.83
N LEU A 96 -2.93 -26.23 0.42
CA LEU A 96 -3.58 -27.31 -0.30
C LEU A 96 -3.90 -28.48 0.62
N ASN A 97 -4.84 -29.31 0.20
CA ASN A 97 -5.12 -30.55 0.90
C ASN A 97 -3.94 -31.53 0.66
N SER A 98 -3.51 -32.22 1.72
CA SER A 98 -2.41 -33.21 1.68
C SER A 98 -2.58 -34.29 0.62
N ILE A 99 -3.81 -34.56 0.17
CA ILE A 99 -4.10 -35.51 -0.91
C ILE A 99 -3.48 -35.09 -2.23
N SER A 100 -3.26 -33.78 -2.43
CA SER A 100 -2.64 -33.24 -3.68
C SER A 100 -1.14 -33.57 -3.80
N GLY A 101 -0.49 -34.01 -2.70
CA GLY A 101 0.95 -34.21 -2.64
C GLY A 101 1.74 -32.92 -2.41
N PHE A 102 1.09 -31.76 -2.36
CA PHE A 102 1.71 -30.44 -2.17
C PHE A 102 1.14 -29.75 -0.93
N SER A 103 1.97 -28.95 -0.24
CA SER A 103 1.55 -28.23 0.96
C SER A 103 0.85 -26.91 0.61
N SER A 104 1.28 -26.25 -0.44
CA SER A 104 0.74 -24.95 -0.84
C SER A 104 0.94 -24.66 -2.32
N LEU A 105 0.15 -23.72 -2.82
CA LEU A 105 0.22 -23.16 -4.17
C LEU A 105 0.28 -21.63 -4.06
N LEU A 106 1.28 -20.99 -4.71
CA LEU A 106 1.32 -19.54 -4.85
C LEU A 106 0.26 -19.11 -5.88
N THR A 107 -0.64 -18.25 -5.48
CA THR A 107 -1.73 -17.79 -6.36
C THR A 107 -2.15 -16.37 -6.01
N ASN A 108 -2.80 -15.70 -6.95
CA ASN A 108 -3.39 -14.38 -6.74
C ASN A 108 -4.76 -14.55 -6.10
N VAL A 109 -4.89 -14.14 -4.82
CA VAL A 109 -6.13 -14.29 -4.07
C VAL A 109 -6.50 -13.00 -3.36
N GLY A 110 -7.76 -12.59 -3.57
CA GLY A 110 -8.35 -11.51 -2.81
C GLY A 110 -7.84 -10.11 -3.14
N GLN A 111 -8.34 -9.20 -2.34
CA GLN A 111 -7.97 -7.79 -2.40
C GLN A 111 -7.97 -7.20 -1.00
N MET A 112 -7.16 -6.15 -0.81
CA MET A 112 -7.13 -5.39 0.42
C MET A 112 -7.38 -3.91 0.10
N ARG A 113 -8.21 -3.26 0.92
CA ARG A 113 -8.45 -1.81 0.81
C ARG A 113 -8.19 -1.14 2.13
N ASN A 114 -7.39 -0.09 2.09
CA ASN A 114 -7.15 0.83 3.20
C ASN A 114 -7.69 2.19 2.81
N THR A 115 -8.54 2.76 3.65
CA THR A 115 -9.10 4.11 3.47
C THR A 115 -9.03 4.83 4.79
N GLY A 116 -8.62 6.10 4.76
CA GLY A 116 -8.50 6.90 5.96
C GLY A 116 -8.59 8.38 5.69
N VAL A 117 -8.70 9.13 6.78
CA VAL A 117 -8.67 10.59 6.81
C VAL A 117 -7.60 10.99 7.82
N GLU A 118 -6.76 11.94 7.43
CA GLU A 118 -5.73 12.52 8.29
C GLU A 118 -5.99 14.01 8.41
N LEU A 119 -5.93 14.53 9.64
CA LEU A 119 -6.10 15.94 9.94
C LEU A 119 -4.86 16.42 10.69
N GLU A 120 -4.22 17.44 10.15
CA GLU A 120 -3.15 18.16 10.83
C GLU A 120 -3.54 19.61 11.04
N VAL A 121 -3.35 20.12 12.26
CA VAL A 121 -3.57 21.52 12.61
C VAL A 121 -2.31 22.08 13.24
N ARG A 122 -1.74 23.10 12.64
CA ARG A 122 -0.58 23.85 13.18
C ARG A 122 -0.99 25.28 13.45
N SER A 123 -0.71 25.77 14.65
CA SER A 123 -1.03 27.13 15.05
C SER A 123 0.19 27.83 15.64
N ASN A 124 0.47 29.05 15.16
CA ASN A 124 1.42 29.99 15.77
C ASN A 124 0.64 30.87 16.74
N ASN A 125 0.56 30.50 18.03
CA ASN A 125 -0.26 31.17 19.02
C ASN A 125 0.34 32.53 19.39
N ILE A 126 1.64 32.57 19.71
CA ILE A 126 2.35 33.77 20.10
C ILE A 126 3.72 33.78 19.40
N LYS A 127 4.08 34.92 18.82
CA LYS A 127 5.40 35.15 18.26
C LYS A 127 5.84 36.58 18.59
N THR A 128 6.78 36.70 19.52
CA THR A 128 7.46 37.96 19.90
C THR A 128 8.96 37.85 19.56
N LYS A 129 9.74 38.90 19.89
CA LYS A 129 11.21 38.85 19.70
C LYS A 129 11.88 37.78 20.55
N ASP A 130 11.38 37.57 21.77
CA ASP A 130 12.05 36.75 22.79
C ASP A 130 11.26 35.49 23.15
N PHE A 131 10.00 35.34 22.63
CA PHE A 131 9.13 34.19 22.93
C PHE A 131 8.32 33.76 21.71
N SER A 132 8.29 32.46 21.50
CA SER A 132 7.49 31.83 20.43
C SER A 132 6.77 30.62 21.00
N TRP A 133 5.45 30.55 20.77
CA TRP A 133 4.62 29.40 21.14
C TRP A 133 3.85 28.92 19.92
N THR A 134 4.12 27.69 19.52
CA THR A 134 3.44 26.96 18.43
C THR A 134 2.76 25.72 18.98
N THR A 135 1.62 25.37 18.43
CA THR A 135 0.91 24.11 18.73
C THR A 135 0.75 23.32 17.44
N ALA A 136 1.00 22.03 17.49
CA ALA A 136 0.71 21.08 16.42
C ALA A 136 -0.15 19.95 16.98
N PHE A 137 -1.18 19.58 16.22
CA PHE A 137 -2.09 18.47 16.51
C PHE A 137 -2.27 17.65 15.22
N ASN A 138 -2.21 16.34 15.35
CA ASN A 138 -2.48 15.37 14.29
C ASN A 138 -3.17 14.12 14.87
#